data_7998822d8c0276614994159b97a46bf3
#
_entry.id   7998822d8c0276614994159b97a46bf3
#
_cell.length_a   1.000
_cell.length_b   1.000
_cell.length_c   1.000
_cell.angle_alpha   90.00
_cell.angle_beta   90.00
_cell.angle_gamma   90.00
#
_symmetry.space_group_name_H-M   'P 1'
#
loop_
_entity.id
_entity.type
_entity.pdbx_description
1 polymer ?
#
loop_
_entity_poly.entity_id
_entity_poly.type
_entity_poly.pdbx_seq_one_letter_code
_entity_poly.pdbx_strand_id
1 'polypeptide(L)'
;MQLGTRWAVGADTPPRLPEPVVAAIRSIEADLAGLDTSGWRWTLTWLEGRPVAELDDGTIVRVSADGTVVVTDPSEDGTDAS
;
A
#
# COMPACT_ATOMS: atom_id res chain seq x y z
N MET A 1 -17.10 -7.63 -11.79
CA MET A 1 -16.20 -7.82 -11.44
C MET A 1 -15.46 -6.73 -11.01
N GLN A 2 -14.80 -6.81 -10.07
CA GLN A 2 -14.27 -5.77 -9.52
C GLN A 2 -12.88 -5.75 -9.65
N LEU A 3 -12.42 -4.80 -10.18
CA LEU A 3 -11.07 -4.69 -10.40
C LEU A 3 -10.47 -3.75 -9.42
N GLY A 4 -9.26 -3.86 -9.12
CA GLY A 4 -8.58 -2.95 -8.24
C GLY A 4 -8.47 -1.57 -8.84
N THR A 5 -8.27 -0.58 -8.01
CA THR A 5 -8.01 0.78 -8.43
C THR A 5 -6.51 0.99 -8.40
N ARG A 6 -5.96 1.64 -9.41
CA ARG A 6 -4.52 1.86 -9.48
C ARG A 6 -4.23 3.35 -9.59
N TRP A 7 -3.16 3.79 -8.94
CA TRP A 7 -2.75 5.19 -9.05
C TRP A 7 -1.24 5.27 -8.88
N ALA A 8 -0.66 6.33 -9.43
CA ALA A 8 0.78 6.51 -9.38
C ALA A 8 1.24 6.93 -8.00
N VAL A 9 2.46 6.57 -7.65
CA VAL A 9 3.07 7.03 -6.42
C VAL A 9 3.08 8.56 -6.44
N GLY A 10 2.66 9.16 -5.35
CA GLY A 10 2.58 10.62 -5.25
C GLY A 10 1.27 11.21 -5.69
N ALA A 11 0.42 10.44 -6.38
CA ALA A 11 -0.88 10.95 -6.79
C ALA A 11 -1.85 10.87 -5.63
N ASP A 12 -3.02 11.47 -5.82
CA ASP A 12 -4.05 11.43 -4.79
C ASP A 12 -4.53 10.02 -4.58
N THR A 13 -4.78 9.65 -3.34
CA THR A 13 -5.31 8.33 -3.05
C THR A 13 -6.80 8.28 -3.36
N PRO A 14 -7.34 7.08 -3.56
CA PRO A 14 -8.78 6.96 -3.76
C PRO A 14 -9.57 7.47 -2.57
N PRO A 15 -10.77 8.00 -2.80
CA PRO A 15 -11.49 8.69 -1.73
C PRO A 15 -12.06 7.80 -0.64
N ARG A 16 -12.15 6.52 -0.86
CA ARG A 16 -12.78 5.67 0.14
C ARG A 16 -11.84 5.07 1.15
N LEU A 17 -10.56 5.40 1.08
CA LEU A 17 -9.61 4.80 2.00
C LEU A 17 -9.73 5.40 3.39
N PRO A 18 -9.65 4.58 4.42
CA PRO A 18 -9.59 5.10 5.79
C PRO A 18 -8.36 5.96 5.99
N GLU A 19 -8.46 6.94 6.86
CA GLU A 19 -7.34 7.83 7.11
C GLU A 19 -6.06 7.12 7.53
N PRO A 20 -6.11 6.11 8.40
CA PRO A 20 -4.87 5.43 8.77
C PRO A 20 -4.18 4.77 7.59
N VAL A 21 -4.95 4.29 6.61
CA VAL A 21 -4.35 3.69 5.42
C VAL A 21 -3.69 4.76 4.58
N VAL A 22 -4.37 5.90 4.42
CA VAL A 22 -3.80 7.01 3.66
C VAL A 22 -2.52 7.49 4.33
N ALA A 23 -2.51 7.60 5.65
CA ALA A 23 -1.32 8.04 6.36
C ALA A 23 -0.17 7.06 6.17
N ALA A 24 -0.45 5.76 6.16
CA ALA A 24 0.58 4.76 5.93
C ALA A 24 1.14 4.86 4.52
N ILE A 25 0.26 5.06 3.54
CA ILE A 25 0.69 5.21 2.15
C ILE A 25 1.60 6.43 2.01
N ARG A 26 1.20 7.54 2.62
CA ARG A 26 2.00 8.76 2.53
C ARG A 26 3.35 8.60 3.22
N SER A 27 3.39 7.89 4.32
CA SER A 27 4.62 7.64 5.03
C SER A 27 5.57 6.81 4.17
N ILE A 28 5.04 5.79 3.50
CA ILE A 28 5.84 4.97 2.63
C ILE A 28 6.37 5.79 1.45
N GLU A 29 5.51 6.64 0.89
CA GLU A 29 5.94 7.47 -0.23
C GLU A 29 7.04 8.44 0.21
N ALA A 30 6.96 8.93 1.42
CA ALA A 30 8.00 9.82 1.92
C ALA A 30 9.33 9.09 2.04
N ASP A 31 9.30 7.83 2.45
CA ASP A 31 10.51 7.05 2.53
C ASP A 31 11.10 6.77 1.16
N LEU A 32 10.29 6.81 0.14
CA LEU A 32 10.76 6.54 -1.21
C LEU A 32 11.21 7.80 -1.94
N ALA A 33 11.14 8.93 -1.28
CA ALA A 33 11.37 10.21 -1.95
C ALA A 33 12.75 10.30 -2.60
N GLY A 34 13.73 9.56 -2.10
CA GLY A 34 15.05 9.59 -2.69
C GLY A 34 15.23 8.61 -3.83
N LEU A 35 14.20 7.84 -4.18
CA LEU A 35 14.31 6.85 -5.21
C LEU A 35 13.53 7.27 -6.45
N ASP A 36 13.91 6.72 -7.57
CA ASP A 36 13.17 6.98 -8.79
C ASP A 36 11.98 6.04 -8.84
N THR A 37 10.82 6.52 -8.46
CA THR A 37 9.61 5.72 -8.45
C THR A 37 8.72 6.03 -9.64
N SER A 38 9.26 6.67 -10.66
CA SER A 38 8.46 6.96 -11.83
C SER A 38 8.00 5.63 -12.44
N GLY A 39 6.76 5.49 -12.71
CA GLY A 39 6.22 4.23 -13.21
C GLY A 39 5.73 3.30 -12.13
N TRP A 40 6.03 3.57 -10.88
CA TRP A 40 5.50 2.72 -9.81
C TRP A 40 4.06 3.09 -9.53
N ARG A 41 3.26 2.11 -9.21
CA ARG A 41 1.85 2.34 -8.94
C ARG A 41 1.40 1.56 -7.75
N TRP A 42 0.38 2.08 -7.09
CA TRP A 42 -0.33 1.36 -6.05
C TRP A 42 -1.53 0.66 -6.67
N THR A 43 -1.86 -0.51 -6.18
CA THR A 43 -3.07 -1.22 -6.59
C THR A 43 -3.89 -1.46 -5.34
N LEU A 44 -5.14 -1.00 -5.35
CA LEU A 44 -6.04 -1.17 -4.23
C LEU A 44 -7.02 -2.27 -4.52
N THR A 45 -7.14 -3.22 -3.62
CA THR A 45 -8.11 -4.29 -3.72
C THR A 45 -8.89 -4.31 -2.41
N TRP A 46 -10.14 -4.66 -2.47
CA TRP A 46 -10.95 -4.82 -1.27
C TRP A 46 -11.12 -6.29 -0.98
N LEU A 47 -10.73 -6.70 0.23
CA LEU A 47 -10.81 -8.08 0.61
C LEU A 47 -11.63 -8.17 1.86
N GLU A 48 -12.75 -8.79 1.79
CA GLU A 48 -13.66 -8.93 2.93
C GLU A 48 -14.00 -7.59 3.54
N GLY A 49 -14.20 -6.60 2.71
CA GLY A 49 -14.58 -5.28 3.17
C GLY A 49 -13.43 -4.43 3.67
N ARG A 50 -12.20 -4.92 3.59
CA ARG A 50 -11.04 -4.16 4.04
C ARG A 50 -10.12 -3.85 2.89
N PRO A 51 -9.51 -2.67 2.89
CA PRO A 51 -8.63 -2.30 1.78
C PRO A 51 -7.25 -2.95 1.88
N VAL A 52 -6.72 -3.34 0.73
CA VAL A 52 -5.36 -3.85 0.63
C VAL A 52 -4.69 -3.07 -0.48
N ALA A 53 -3.69 -2.29 -0.17
CA ALA A 53 -2.96 -1.50 -1.17
C ALA A 53 -1.59 -2.12 -1.36
N GLU A 54 -1.26 -2.42 -2.59
CA GLU A 54 0.02 -3.05 -2.89
C GLU A 54 0.80 -2.14 -3.83
N LEU A 55 2.06 -1.90 -3.49
CA LEU A 55 2.93 -1.10 -4.32
C LEU A 55 3.71 -2.02 -5.26
N ASP A 56 4.13 -1.50 -6.38
CA ASP A 56 4.84 -2.28 -7.39
C ASP A 56 6.11 -2.95 -6.85
N ASP A 57 6.71 -2.41 -5.82
CA ASP A 57 7.91 -3.01 -5.26
C ASP A 57 7.60 -4.18 -4.30
N GLY A 58 6.32 -4.47 -4.09
CA GLY A 58 5.93 -5.55 -3.20
C GLY A 58 5.49 -5.12 -1.81
N THR A 59 5.57 -3.84 -1.50
CA THR A 59 5.09 -3.35 -0.21
C THR A 59 3.58 -3.46 -0.16
N ILE A 60 3.04 -3.94 0.94
CA ILE A 60 1.61 -4.11 1.11
C ILE A 60 1.14 -3.37 2.36
N VAL A 61 0.08 -2.58 2.21
CA VAL A 61 -0.57 -1.92 3.32
C VAL A 61 -1.96 -2.51 3.43
N ARG A 62 -2.30 -3.08 4.56
CA ARG A 62 -3.61 -3.69 4.74
C ARG A 62 -4.14 -3.39 6.12
N VAL A 63 -5.40 -3.67 6.32
CA VAL A 63 -6.04 -3.46 7.61
C VAL A 63 -6.39 -4.82 8.19
N SER A 64 -5.99 -5.09 9.41
CA SER A 64 -6.30 -6.36 10.02
C SER A 64 -7.72 -6.34 10.58
N ALA A 65 -8.15 -7.48 11.07
CA ALA A 65 -9.54 -7.62 11.52
C ALA A 65 -9.89 -6.65 12.65
N ASP A 66 -8.92 -6.24 13.43
CA ASP A 66 -9.19 -5.32 14.53
C ASP A 66 -9.07 -3.85 14.13
N GLY A 67 -8.87 -3.58 12.86
CA GLY A 67 -8.78 -2.21 12.38
C GLY A 67 -7.37 -1.63 12.35
N THR A 68 -6.37 -2.41 12.74
CA THR A 68 -5.00 -1.94 12.75
C THR A 68 -4.41 -1.99 11.35
N VAL A 69 -3.67 -0.96 10.99
CA VAL A 69 -2.98 -0.94 9.70
C VAL A 69 -1.67 -1.70 9.82
N VAL A 70 -1.45 -2.64 8.92
CA VAL A 70 -0.25 -3.44 8.90
C VAL A 70 0.48 -3.19 7.61
N VAL A 71 1.76 -2.89 7.68
CA VAL A 71 2.60 -2.66 6.50
C VAL A 71 3.62 -3.79 6.43
N THR A 72 3.66 -4.46 5.29
CA THR A 72 4.63 -5.52 5.07
C THR A 72 5.48 -5.12 3.89
N ASP A 73 6.78 -5.07 4.03
CA ASP A 73 7.58 -4.75 2.90
C ASP A 73 8.40 -5.96 2.46
N PRO A 74 8.87 -5.94 1.22
CA PRO A 74 9.52 -7.12 0.67
C PRO A 74 10.81 -7.50 1.36
N SER A 75 11.47 -6.55 1.95
CA SER A 75 12.70 -6.88 2.60
C SER A 75 12.46 -7.67 3.88
N GLU A 76 11.38 -7.38 4.57
CA GLU A 76 11.06 -8.17 5.73
C GLU A 76 10.75 -9.59 5.37
N ASP A 77 10.06 -9.76 4.28
CA ASP A 77 9.72 -11.03 3.83
C ASP A 77 10.94 -11.84 3.55
N GLY A 78 11.89 -11.24 2.93
CA GLY A 78 13.09 -11.93 2.60
C GLY A 78 13.86 -12.39 3.80
N THR A 79 13.79 -11.63 4.83
CA THR A 79 14.50 -11.96 6.01
C THR A 79 14.04 -13.21 6.63
N ASP A 80 12.80 -13.44 6.52
CA ASP A 80 12.28 -14.59 7.09
C ASP A 80 12.81 -15.81 6.58
N ALA A 81 13.26 -15.79 5.43
CA ALA A 81 13.71 -16.97 4.79
C ALA A 81 14.89 -17.56 5.49
N SER A 82 15.55 -16.83 6.23
CA SER A 82 16.75 -17.35 6.86
C SER A 82 16.47 -18.21 8.06
#